data_07f213fb8ec0a733071d79e9b46a46de
#
_entry.id   07f213fb8ec0a733071d79e9b46a46de
#
_cell.length_a   1.000
_cell.length_b   1.000
_cell.length_c   1.000
_cell.angle_alpha   90.00
_cell.angle_beta   90.00
_cell.angle_gamma   90.00
#
_symmetry.space_group_name_H-M   'P 1'
#
loop_
_entity.id
_entity.type
_entity.pdbx_description
1 polymer ?
#
loop_
_entity_poly.entity_id
_entity_poly.type
_entity_poly.pdbx_seq_one_letter_code
_entity_poly.pdbx_strand_id
1 'polypeptide(L)'
;QVRSMLPPDAAEKVRTFACEFITPAAAAGSSTTTRNQETTMPDNGTQAVPAADPNAGQQHDVTQARQEAAAAERTRIREITARVRSAGLDDAFLQRMIDDGLSLEIACRHIVDAVAEAKKAPPTNATRTVEIVEDERVKLRAAVSAAIAHRANPAGDLPNNGAGEFRYLPLSRLAEEVLKREGVRVSGLPVAEIVRRAMQSTSDFAYILADASNKRLRQAYMENVPSYARWARRAANAPDFKTINVTQLSGAPDLDKVLEGGEFKRGKVSDSKETYSILTYGKILTISRQAIVNDDLSAFDRLPVALAASSRRKENAIVYALLTANAAMTDGGNLFNATAITTAGGHANLGTGTGSALSATSLTTMRTAMRVQKGLASEPLNIAPAFLIVPAALEQTAYQLTSANYVPATQGNVSEFRAGGKTALEPVIEAVLDGNSSTAWYAAARPGEVDTIEFCYLDGSEGLYLEQQVGFDIDGIELKARLDFAAGVIDHRGLYKANGS
;
A
#
# COMPACT_ATOMS: atom_id res chain seq x y z
N GLN A 1 -20.00 -14.81 12.25
CA GLN A 1 -19.56 -16.16 11.76
C GLN A 1 -18.04 -16.38 11.77
N VAL A 2 -17.25 -15.53 12.44
CA VAL A 2 -15.79 -15.73 12.58
C VAL A 2 -15.42 -16.30 13.98
N ARG A 3 -16.43 -16.61 14.81
CA ARG A 3 -16.22 -17.03 16.20
C ARG A 3 -15.93 -18.54 16.41
N SER A 4 -15.98 -19.34 15.35
CA SER A 4 -15.85 -20.81 15.47
C SER A 4 -14.48 -21.40 15.05
N MET A 5 -13.46 -20.56 14.83
CA MET A 5 -12.16 -21.03 14.32
C MET A 5 -10.93 -20.73 15.21
N LEU A 6 -11.13 -20.28 16.44
CA LEU A 6 -10.02 -20.12 17.38
C LEU A 6 -10.08 -21.22 18.46
N PRO A 7 -8.97 -21.90 18.74
CA PRO A 7 -8.93 -22.86 19.83
C PRO A 7 -9.12 -22.19 21.19
N PRO A 8 -9.67 -22.85 22.19
CA PRO A 8 -10.04 -22.27 23.48
C PRO A 8 -8.87 -21.61 24.23
N ASP A 9 -7.66 -22.02 23.99
CA ASP A 9 -6.43 -21.49 24.60
C ASP A 9 -6.07 -20.05 24.11
N ALA A 10 -6.51 -19.66 22.93
CA ALA A 10 -6.29 -18.32 22.40
C ALA A 10 -7.22 -17.26 23.03
N ALA A 11 -8.42 -17.66 23.44
CA ALA A 11 -9.37 -16.77 24.10
C ALA A 11 -8.93 -16.43 25.53
N GLU A 12 -8.23 -17.34 26.19
CA GLU A 12 -7.74 -17.13 27.56
C GLU A 12 -6.48 -16.24 27.59
N LYS A 13 -5.58 -16.38 26.61
CA LYS A 13 -4.43 -15.49 26.44
C LYS A 13 -4.83 -14.04 26.13
N VAL A 14 -5.89 -13.81 25.35
CA VAL A 14 -6.42 -12.47 25.08
C VAL A 14 -7.02 -11.84 26.33
N ARG A 15 -7.65 -12.63 27.21
CA ARG A 15 -8.19 -12.14 28.49
C ARG A 15 -7.08 -11.76 29.47
N THR A 16 -6.01 -12.53 29.55
CA THR A 16 -4.85 -12.22 30.42
C THR A 16 -4.12 -10.97 29.93
N PHE A 17 -3.99 -10.80 28.61
CA PHE A 17 -3.38 -9.62 28.00
C PHE A 17 -4.15 -8.32 28.25
N ALA A 18 -5.49 -8.39 28.28
CA ALA A 18 -6.33 -7.23 28.55
C ALA A 18 -6.22 -6.71 30.00
N CYS A 19 -5.88 -7.58 30.97
CA CYS A 19 -5.65 -7.18 32.36
C CYS A 19 -4.28 -6.49 32.58
N GLU A 20 -3.26 -6.83 31.78
CA GLU A 20 -1.94 -6.20 31.88
C GLU A 20 -1.89 -4.77 31.29
N PHE A 21 -2.73 -4.46 30.30
CA PHE A 21 -2.76 -3.15 29.65
C PHE A 21 -3.55 -2.06 30.39
N ILE A 22 -4.26 -2.40 31.49
CA ILE A 22 -5.06 -1.45 32.29
C ILE A 22 -4.28 -0.93 33.51
N THR A 23 -2.99 -1.06 33.58
CA THR A 23 -2.18 -0.46 34.65
C THR A 23 -1.78 0.97 34.26
N PRO A 24 -2.11 2.01 35.05
CA PRO A 24 -1.62 3.36 34.78
C PRO A 24 -0.12 3.40 35.01
N ALA A 25 0.62 3.94 34.06
CA ALA A 25 2.04 4.22 34.16
C ALA A 25 2.28 5.14 35.37
N ALA A 26 3.07 4.66 36.32
CA ALA A 26 3.55 5.48 37.44
C ALA A 26 4.42 6.61 36.88
N ALA A 27 4.02 7.84 37.14
CA ALA A 27 4.76 9.03 36.80
C ALA A 27 6.13 9.04 37.57
N ALA A 28 7.20 9.06 36.79
CA ALA A 28 8.54 9.31 37.29
C ALA A 28 8.66 10.78 37.70
N GLY A 29 8.76 11.03 38.99
CA GLY A 29 9.11 12.33 39.57
C GLY A 29 10.57 12.33 39.98
N SER A 30 11.27 13.31 39.50
CA SER A 30 12.69 13.60 39.57
C SER A 30 13.28 13.68 40.97
N SER A 31 14.51 13.21 41.03
CA SER A 31 15.54 13.38 42.04
C SER A 31 15.78 14.81 42.52
N THR A 32 16.08 15.01 43.79
CA THR A 32 17.13 15.93 44.19
C THR A 32 17.86 15.45 45.43
N THR A 33 19.15 15.49 45.34
CA THR A 33 20.27 15.18 46.23
C THR A 33 20.34 16.15 47.42
N THR A 34 20.72 15.66 48.59
CA THR A 34 21.73 16.29 49.49
C THR A 34 22.01 15.39 50.71
N ARG A 35 23.08 14.88 50.83
CA ARG A 35 24.43 14.98 51.44
C ARG A 35 24.47 15.30 52.95
N ASN A 36 25.27 14.44 53.62
CA ASN A 36 26.06 14.62 54.86
C ASN A 36 25.31 14.51 56.19
N GLN A 37 25.84 13.99 57.19
CA GLN A 37 27.13 13.59 57.71
C GLN A 37 26.91 12.97 59.11
N GLU A 38 27.64 11.92 59.36
CA GLU A 38 28.48 11.61 60.50
C GLU A 38 28.05 12.03 61.92
N THR A 39 28.19 11.07 62.74
CA THR A 39 29.07 10.99 63.92
C THR A 39 28.39 10.57 65.24
N THR A 40 29.03 9.57 65.82
CA THR A 40 29.37 9.26 67.16
C THR A 40 28.39 8.54 68.08
N MET A 41 28.85 7.35 68.47
CA MET A 41 28.66 6.73 69.78
C MET A 41 29.40 7.60 70.89
N PRO A 42 29.12 7.49 72.17
CA PRO A 42 29.17 6.23 72.87
C PRO A 42 28.26 6.12 74.16
N ASP A 43 28.22 4.90 74.60
CA ASP A 43 28.51 4.48 76.01
C ASP A 43 27.36 4.22 76.98
N ASN A 44 27.33 2.97 77.42
CA ASN A 44 27.20 2.36 78.69
C ASN A 44 26.02 2.71 79.61
N GLY A 45 25.30 1.68 79.95
CA GLY A 45 24.35 1.67 81.07
C GLY A 45 23.69 0.33 81.27
N THR A 46 24.38 -0.56 81.92
CA THR A 46 23.89 -1.81 82.53
C THR A 46 22.70 -1.57 83.45
N GLN A 47 21.54 -2.23 83.22
CA GLN A 47 20.75 -2.77 84.34
C GLN A 47 19.62 -3.70 83.92
N ALA A 48 19.68 -4.87 84.58
CA ALA A 48 18.56 -5.73 85.03
C ALA A 48 17.51 -6.25 84.09
N VAL A 49 17.57 -7.56 83.89
CA VAL A 49 16.52 -8.41 83.31
C VAL A 49 15.45 -8.66 84.38
N PRO A 50 14.15 -8.45 84.06
CA PRO A 50 13.07 -9.19 84.67
C PRO A 50 12.55 -10.26 83.77
N ALA A 51 12.14 -11.39 84.35
CA ALA A 51 11.74 -12.61 83.82
C ALA A 51 10.73 -12.55 82.66
N ALA A 52 10.91 -13.38 81.64
CA ALA A 52 10.03 -13.61 80.53
C ALA A 52 8.73 -14.28 81.00
N ASP A 53 7.63 -13.62 80.67
CA ASP A 53 6.28 -14.21 80.68
C ASP A 53 6.08 -15.00 79.38
N PRO A 54 5.79 -16.31 79.45
CA PRO A 54 5.72 -17.15 78.23
C PRO A 54 4.53 -16.90 77.30
N ASN A 55 3.67 -15.93 77.62
CA ASN A 55 2.44 -15.64 76.83
C ASN A 55 2.52 -14.40 75.95
N ALA A 56 3.64 -13.65 76.01
CA ALA A 56 3.81 -12.42 75.23
C ALA A 56 4.12 -12.66 73.73
N GLY A 57 4.74 -13.80 73.39
CA GLY A 57 5.10 -14.12 72.00
C GLY A 57 3.89 -14.42 71.07
N GLN A 58 2.85 -15.06 71.61
CA GLN A 58 1.67 -15.42 70.80
C GLN A 58 0.74 -14.21 70.51
N GLN A 59 0.71 -13.20 71.39
CA GLN A 59 -0.08 -11.98 71.15
C GLN A 59 0.59 -11.04 70.16
N HIS A 60 1.91 -11.03 70.06
CA HIS A 60 2.62 -10.22 69.08
C HIS A 60 2.46 -10.76 67.66
N ASP A 61 2.52 -12.06 67.46
CA ASP A 61 2.33 -12.74 66.19
C ASP A 61 0.90 -12.55 65.64
N VAL A 62 -0.09 -12.63 66.52
CA VAL A 62 -1.51 -12.45 66.12
C VAL A 62 -1.82 -10.99 65.73
N THR A 63 -1.18 -10.02 66.43
CA THR A 63 -1.36 -8.60 66.10
C THR A 63 -0.64 -8.21 64.85
N GLN A 64 0.54 -8.76 64.58
CA GLN A 64 1.28 -8.57 63.34
C GLN A 64 0.55 -9.19 62.14
N ALA A 65 0.10 -10.44 62.27
CA ALA A 65 -0.70 -11.10 61.24
C ALA A 65 -2.01 -10.35 60.91
N ARG A 66 -2.67 -9.77 61.90
CA ARG A 66 -3.86 -8.91 61.68
C ARG A 66 -3.51 -7.60 60.97
N GLN A 67 -2.36 -6.98 61.26
CA GLN A 67 -1.89 -5.77 60.61
C GLN A 67 -1.51 -6.05 59.15
N GLU A 68 -0.83 -7.15 58.88
CA GLU A 68 -0.48 -7.60 57.52
C GLU A 68 -1.74 -7.93 56.70
N ALA A 69 -2.71 -8.64 57.27
CA ALA A 69 -4.00 -8.93 56.61
C ALA A 69 -4.78 -7.63 56.31
N ALA A 70 -4.80 -6.69 57.26
CA ALA A 70 -5.46 -5.39 57.05
C ALA A 70 -4.73 -4.54 55.97
N ALA A 71 -3.40 -4.61 55.90
CA ALA A 71 -2.64 -3.94 54.84
C ALA A 71 -2.86 -4.56 53.48
N ALA A 72 -2.89 -5.89 53.39
CA ALA A 72 -3.21 -6.61 52.16
C ALA A 72 -4.62 -6.30 51.63
N GLU A 73 -5.60 -6.24 52.55
CA GLU A 73 -6.98 -5.87 52.20
C GLU A 73 -7.10 -4.43 51.72
N ARG A 74 -6.42 -3.48 52.32
CA ARG A 74 -6.37 -2.07 51.85
C ARG A 74 -5.75 -1.99 50.44
N THR A 75 -4.75 -2.78 50.16
CA THR A 75 -4.10 -2.83 48.84
C THR A 75 -5.04 -3.42 47.82
N ARG A 76 -5.73 -4.53 48.15
CA ARG A 76 -6.75 -5.15 47.31
C ARG A 76 -7.84 -4.16 46.93
N ILE A 77 -8.43 -3.49 47.90
CA ILE A 77 -9.49 -2.49 47.69
C ILE A 77 -9.00 -1.35 46.80
N ARG A 78 -7.78 -0.84 47.05
CA ARG A 78 -7.20 0.24 46.24
C ARG A 78 -7.03 -0.16 44.77
N GLU A 79 -6.53 -1.34 44.52
CA GLU A 79 -6.33 -1.84 43.15
C GLU A 79 -7.64 -2.11 42.42
N ILE A 80 -8.64 -2.70 43.08
CA ILE A 80 -9.99 -2.88 42.50
C ILE A 80 -10.59 -1.52 42.18
N THR A 81 -10.50 -0.53 43.11
CA THR A 81 -11.04 0.82 42.91
C THR A 81 -10.39 1.50 41.71
N ALA A 82 -9.07 1.40 41.56
CA ALA A 82 -8.36 2.00 40.44
C ALA A 82 -8.83 1.39 39.09
N ARG A 83 -9.01 0.06 39.04
CA ARG A 83 -9.45 -0.63 37.81
C ARG A 83 -10.92 -0.36 37.45
N VAL A 84 -11.81 -0.33 38.42
CA VAL A 84 -13.24 -0.01 38.19
C VAL A 84 -13.39 1.42 37.64
N ARG A 85 -12.66 2.38 38.26
CA ARG A 85 -12.65 3.79 37.77
C ARG A 85 -12.04 3.94 36.40
N SER A 86 -10.94 3.25 36.09
CA SER A 86 -10.33 3.28 34.76
C SER A 86 -11.22 2.63 33.70
N ALA A 87 -12.07 1.68 34.09
CA ALA A 87 -13.06 1.04 33.22
C ALA A 87 -14.34 1.88 33.03
N GLY A 88 -14.51 2.98 33.76
CA GLY A 88 -15.68 3.85 33.69
C GLY A 88 -16.97 3.23 34.23
N LEU A 89 -16.86 2.25 35.14
CA LEU A 89 -17.99 1.60 35.79
C LEU A 89 -18.43 2.38 37.05
N ASP A 90 -19.68 2.23 37.44
CA ASP A 90 -20.28 2.99 38.54
C ASP A 90 -19.78 2.55 39.92
N ASP A 91 -19.98 3.44 40.94
CA ASP A 91 -19.58 3.16 42.32
C ASP A 91 -20.43 2.03 42.96
N ALA A 92 -21.63 1.75 42.47
CA ALA A 92 -22.43 0.63 42.94
C ALA A 92 -21.87 -0.72 42.53
N PHE A 93 -21.21 -0.77 41.34
CA PHE A 93 -20.47 -1.94 40.89
C PHE A 93 -19.20 -2.16 41.74
N LEU A 94 -18.48 -1.06 42.04
CA LEU A 94 -17.31 -1.09 42.93
C LEU A 94 -17.67 -1.63 44.31
N GLN A 95 -18.73 -1.14 44.91
CA GLN A 95 -19.17 -1.55 46.25
C GLN A 95 -19.48 -3.05 46.32
N ARG A 96 -20.18 -3.59 45.33
CA ARG A 96 -20.44 -5.04 45.23
C ARG A 96 -19.14 -5.86 45.19
N MET A 97 -18.13 -5.45 44.39
CA MET A 97 -16.85 -6.16 44.31
C MET A 97 -16.10 -6.19 45.65
N ILE A 98 -16.23 -5.13 46.45
CA ILE A 98 -15.62 -5.01 47.78
C ILE A 98 -16.37 -5.86 48.80
N ASP A 99 -17.70 -5.75 48.85
CA ASP A 99 -18.56 -6.45 49.80
C ASP A 99 -18.55 -7.97 49.59
N ASP A 100 -18.47 -8.44 48.35
CA ASP A 100 -18.35 -9.86 48.03
C ASP A 100 -16.96 -10.45 48.31
N GLY A 101 -16.02 -9.62 48.77
CA GLY A 101 -14.69 -10.06 49.16
C GLY A 101 -13.83 -10.69 48.02
N LEU A 102 -14.14 -10.36 46.74
CA LEU A 102 -13.55 -11.00 45.59
C LEU A 102 -12.06 -10.75 45.50
N SER A 103 -11.29 -11.77 45.10
CA SER A 103 -9.86 -11.59 44.81
C SER A 103 -9.67 -10.65 43.60
N LEU A 104 -8.52 -9.98 43.52
CA LEU A 104 -8.20 -9.05 42.44
C LEU A 104 -8.38 -9.68 41.05
N GLU A 105 -8.01 -10.94 40.90
CA GLU A 105 -8.12 -11.67 39.63
C GLU A 105 -9.59 -11.90 39.23
N ILE A 106 -10.43 -12.28 40.16
CA ILE A 106 -11.88 -12.48 39.92
C ILE A 106 -12.55 -11.13 39.64
N ALA A 107 -12.21 -10.09 40.40
CA ALA A 107 -12.71 -8.72 40.17
C ALA A 107 -12.36 -8.21 38.74
N CYS A 108 -11.15 -8.47 38.26
CA CYS A 108 -10.75 -8.14 36.89
C CYS A 108 -11.61 -8.84 35.83
N ARG A 109 -11.99 -10.10 36.01
CA ARG A 109 -12.87 -10.82 35.11
C ARG A 109 -14.26 -10.17 35.06
N HIS A 110 -14.82 -9.85 36.21
CA HIS A 110 -16.11 -9.16 36.29
C HIS A 110 -16.09 -7.76 35.67
N ILE A 111 -14.99 -7.01 35.83
CA ILE A 111 -14.81 -5.71 35.18
C ILE A 111 -14.81 -5.87 33.63
N VAL A 112 -14.07 -6.85 33.11
CA VAL A 112 -14.00 -7.10 31.66
C VAL A 112 -15.38 -7.53 31.12
N ASP A 113 -16.08 -8.39 31.83
CA ASP A 113 -17.43 -8.85 31.42
C ASP A 113 -18.43 -7.69 31.47
N ALA A 114 -18.41 -6.84 32.51
CA ALA A 114 -19.24 -5.66 32.63
C ALA A 114 -18.99 -4.63 31.49
N VAL A 115 -17.71 -4.39 31.14
CA VAL A 115 -17.35 -3.52 30.02
C VAL A 115 -17.79 -4.12 28.69
N ALA A 116 -17.71 -5.44 28.53
CA ALA A 116 -18.18 -6.14 27.34
C ALA A 116 -19.72 -6.08 27.20
N GLU A 117 -20.44 -6.14 28.31
CA GLU A 117 -21.88 -6.00 28.33
C GLU A 117 -22.34 -4.55 28.13
N ALA A 118 -21.65 -3.58 28.72
CA ALA A 118 -21.91 -2.16 28.50
C ALA A 118 -21.73 -1.75 27.04
N LYS A 119 -20.80 -2.41 26.31
CA LYS A 119 -20.63 -2.24 24.85
C LYS A 119 -21.70 -2.93 24.01
N LYS A 120 -22.48 -3.86 24.57
CA LYS A 120 -23.60 -4.53 23.89
C LYS A 120 -24.96 -3.83 24.10
N ALA A 121 -25.10 -3.06 25.18
CA ALA A 121 -26.29 -2.28 25.40
C ALA A 121 -26.33 -1.09 24.43
N PRO A 122 -27.47 -0.80 23.78
CA PRO A 122 -27.60 0.45 23.04
C PRO A 122 -27.44 1.59 24.04
N PRO A 123 -26.71 2.68 23.67
CA PRO A 123 -26.40 3.76 24.59
C PRO A 123 -27.68 4.44 25.08
N THR A 124 -28.14 4.11 26.29
CA THR A 124 -29.14 4.84 27.02
C THR A 124 -28.41 5.90 27.83
N ASN A 125 -28.01 6.94 27.22
CA ASN A 125 -27.95 8.35 27.64
C ASN A 125 -26.93 9.06 26.79
N ALA A 126 -27.43 10.07 26.13
CA ALA A 126 -26.80 11.13 25.42
C ALA A 126 -25.34 11.48 25.81
N THR A 127 -24.39 10.62 25.51
CA THR A 127 -23.14 11.11 24.92
C THR A 127 -23.58 11.58 23.54
N ARG A 128 -23.63 12.88 23.36
CA ARG A 128 -23.82 13.52 22.06
C ARG A 128 -22.80 12.89 21.14
N THR A 129 -23.19 11.79 20.50
CA THR A 129 -22.57 11.37 19.26
C THR A 129 -22.68 12.62 18.42
N VAL A 130 -21.58 13.26 18.14
CA VAL A 130 -21.52 14.20 17.04
C VAL A 130 -21.82 13.29 15.86
N GLU A 131 -23.12 13.09 15.54
CA GLU A 131 -23.53 12.84 14.19
C GLU A 131 -22.89 14.00 13.47
N ILE A 132 -21.83 13.73 12.72
CA ILE A 132 -21.42 14.60 11.65
C ILE A 132 -22.64 14.56 10.74
N VAL A 133 -23.55 15.50 10.95
CA VAL A 133 -24.62 15.81 10.01
C VAL A 133 -23.85 16.23 8.80
N GLU A 134 -23.58 15.28 7.91
CA GLU A 134 -23.03 15.61 6.60
C GLU A 134 -23.92 16.71 6.05
N ASP A 135 -23.32 17.85 5.79
CA ASP A 135 -24.00 19.02 5.26
C ASP A 135 -24.87 18.56 4.09
N GLU A 136 -26.13 18.92 4.07
CA GLU A 136 -27.07 18.55 2.98
C GLU A 136 -26.49 18.86 1.60
N ARG A 137 -25.61 19.85 1.52
CA ARG A 137 -24.84 20.19 0.32
C ARG A 137 -23.88 19.10 -0.08
N VAL A 138 -23.17 18.48 0.87
CA VAL A 138 -22.25 17.35 0.61
C VAL A 138 -23.02 16.13 0.12
N LYS A 139 -24.16 15.83 0.76
CA LYS A 139 -25.05 14.73 0.33
C LYS A 139 -25.60 14.96 -1.07
N LEU A 140 -26.05 16.18 -1.36
CA LEU A 140 -26.52 16.55 -2.68
C LEU A 140 -25.44 16.40 -3.75
N ARG A 141 -24.23 16.95 -3.49
CA ARG A 141 -23.08 16.81 -4.40
C ARG A 141 -22.78 15.34 -4.71
N ALA A 142 -22.72 14.50 -3.67
CA ALA A 142 -22.46 13.09 -3.81
C ALA A 142 -23.56 12.35 -4.60
N ALA A 143 -24.84 12.69 -4.36
CA ALA A 143 -25.99 12.11 -5.06
C ALA A 143 -26.02 12.49 -6.54
N VAL A 144 -25.87 13.78 -6.84
CA VAL A 144 -25.91 14.27 -8.24
C VAL A 144 -24.68 13.76 -9.02
N SER A 145 -23.49 13.78 -8.42
CA SER A 145 -22.28 13.23 -9.03
C SER A 145 -22.42 11.73 -9.36
N ALA A 146 -22.99 10.95 -8.44
CA ALA A 146 -23.26 9.53 -8.67
C ALA A 146 -24.32 9.30 -9.77
N ALA A 147 -25.35 10.13 -9.83
CA ALA A 147 -26.37 10.06 -10.88
C ALA A 147 -25.79 10.38 -12.27
N ILE A 148 -24.91 11.37 -12.40
CA ILE A 148 -24.22 11.71 -13.64
C ILE A 148 -23.31 10.55 -14.06
N ALA A 149 -22.50 10.03 -13.14
CA ALA A 149 -21.58 8.92 -13.40
C ALA A 149 -22.34 7.65 -13.86
N HIS A 150 -23.46 7.32 -13.20
CA HIS A 150 -24.30 6.18 -13.60
C HIS A 150 -25.00 6.41 -14.94
N ARG A 151 -25.44 7.64 -15.25
CA ARG A 151 -26.07 7.96 -16.56
C ARG A 151 -25.03 7.87 -17.70
N ALA A 152 -23.77 8.20 -17.43
CA ALA A 152 -22.67 8.05 -18.37
C ALA A 152 -22.26 6.58 -18.54
N ASN A 153 -22.34 5.77 -17.48
CA ASN A 153 -22.06 4.32 -17.50
C ASN A 153 -23.15 3.54 -16.76
N PRO A 154 -24.26 3.16 -17.43
CA PRO A 154 -25.38 2.46 -16.79
C PRO A 154 -25.07 1.06 -16.26
N ALA A 155 -23.94 0.46 -16.64
CA ALA A 155 -23.50 -0.84 -16.12
C ALA A 155 -22.91 -0.75 -14.69
N GLY A 156 -22.61 0.46 -14.21
CA GLY A 156 -22.11 0.69 -12.85
C GLY A 156 -23.23 0.69 -11.81
N ASP A 157 -22.88 0.36 -10.56
CA ASP A 157 -23.81 0.40 -9.43
C ASP A 157 -24.25 1.84 -9.14
N LEU A 158 -25.55 2.04 -8.89
CA LEU A 158 -26.09 3.30 -8.41
C LEU A 158 -26.13 3.28 -6.87
N PRO A 159 -25.32 4.10 -6.17
CA PRO A 159 -25.31 4.13 -4.71
C PRO A 159 -26.68 4.56 -4.15
N ASN A 160 -27.09 3.97 -3.03
CA ASN A 160 -28.33 4.34 -2.33
C ASN A 160 -28.13 5.60 -1.45
N ASN A 161 -27.74 6.71 -2.08
CA ASN A 161 -27.46 8.00 -1.45
C ASN A 161 -28.38 9.13 -1.96
N GLY A 162 -29.57 8.80 -2.49
CA GLY A 162 -30.49 9.75 -3.12
C GLY A 162 -30.19 10.00 -4.61
N ALA A 163 -29.20 9.34 -5.20
CA ALA A 163 -28.86 9.50 -6.62
C ALA A 163 -30.01 9.07 -7.57
N GLY A 164 -30.91 8.19 -7.11
CA GLY A 164 -32.08 7.74 -7.87
C GLY A 164 -32.99 8.88 -8.33
N GLU A 165 -33.14 9.93 -7.53
CA GLU A 165 -33.95 11.10 -7.87
C GLU A 165 -33.42 11.88 -9.08
N PHE A 166 -32.11 11.88 -9.27
CA PHE A 166 -31.40 12.65 -10.28
C PHE A 166 -31.05 11.85 -11.54
N ARG A 167 -31.29 10.54 -11.54
CA ARG A 167 -30.80 9.57 -12.54
C ARG A 167 -31.16 9.93 -13.98
N TYR A 168 -32.35 10.48 -14.21
CA TYR A 168 -32.86 10.75 -15.57
C TYR A 168 -32.89 12.24 -15.92
N LEU A 169 -32.42 13.11 -15.02
CA LEU A 169 -32.45 14.53 -15.27
C LEU A 169 -31.32 14.95 -16.24
N PRO A 170 -31.60 15.78 -17.26
CA PRO A 170 -30.55 16.37 -18.09
C PRO A 170 -29.63 17.28 -17.29
N LEU A 171 -28.40 17.52 -17.77
CA LEU A 171 -27.40 18.35 -17.08
C LEU A 171 -27.92 19.75 -16.76
N SER A 172 -28.70 20.33 -17.67
CA SER A 172 -29.33 21.65 -17.47
C SER A 172 -30.33 21.68 -16.30
N ARG A 173 -31.10 20.59 -16.10
CA ARG A 173 -32.03 20.46 -14.97
C ARG A 173 -31.29 20.16 -13.66
N LEU A 174 -30.21 19.41 -13.72
CA LEU A 174 -29.33 19.21 -12.57
C LEU A 174 -28.70 20.53 -12.13
N ALA A 175 -28.24 21.34 -13.08
CA ALA A 175 -27.73 22.70 -12.81
C ALA A 175 -28.79 23.59 -12.17
N GLU A 176 -30.03 23.53 -12.68
CA GLU A 176 -31.19 24.27 -12.12
C GLU A 176 -31.47 23.86 -10.67
N GLU A 177 -31.47 22.56 -10.38
CA GLU A 177 -31.76 22.03 -9.04
C GLU A 177 -30.66 22.39 -8.03
N VAL A 178 -29.38 22.33 -8.44
CA VAL A 178 -28.28 22.74 -7.59
C VAL A 178 -28.39 24.24 -7.25
N LEU A 179 -28.61 25.11 -8.25
CA LEU A 179 -28.76 26.53 -8.03
C LEU A 179 -29.97 26.90 -7.16
N LYS A 180 -31.11 26.19 -7.31
CA LYS A 180 -32.29 26.39 -6.43
C LYS A 180 -31.95 26.09 -4.96
N ARG A 181 -31.20 25.01 -4.70
CA ARG A 181 -30.78 24.65 -3.33
C ARG A 181 -29.70 25.58 -2.79
N GLU A 182 -28.93 26.23 -3.64
CA GLU A 182 -28.03 27.32 -3.28
C GLU A 182 -28.78 28.64 -3.02
N GLY A 183 -30.10 28.71 -3.22
CA GLY A 183 -30.93 29.89 -2.99
C GLY A 183 -30.93 30.89 -4.18
N VAL A 184 -30.41 30.49 -5.31
CA VAL A 184 -30.37 31.35 -6.52
C VAL A 184 -31.73 31.28 -7.26
N ARG A 185 -32.35 32.39 -7.55
CA ARG A 185 -33.57 32.44 -8.37
C ARG A 185 -33.26 32.09 -9.83
N VAL A 186 -33.85 30.99 -10.29
CA VAL A 186 -33.67 30.45 -11.66
C VAL A 186 -34.96 30.57 -12.50
N SER A 187 -36.11 30.90 -11.89
CA SER A 187 -37.39 30.99 -12.57
C SER A 187 -37.36 32.06 -13.65
N GLY A 188 -37.77 31.70 -14.88
CA GLY A 188 -37.83 32.63 -16.03
C GLY A 188 -36.50 32.86 -16.75
N LEU A 189 -35.42 32.21 -16.33
CA LEU A 189 -34.13 32.31 -17.00
C LEU A 189 -34.04 31.29 -18.17
N PRO A 190 -33.40 31.67 -19.30
CA PRO A 190 -33.09 30.72 -20.36
C PRO A 190 -32.06 29.71 -19.89
N VAL A 191 -32.10 28.48 -20.44
CA VAL A 191 -31.21 27.36 -20.08
C VAL A 191 -29.73 27.76 -20.14
N ALA A 192 -29.34 28.51 -21.17
CA ALA A 192 -27.96 29.00 -21.33
C ALA A 192 -27.48 29.87 -20.15
N GLU A 193 -28.37 30.69 -19.60
CA GLU A 193 -28.08 31.54 -18.44
C GLU A 193 -28.02 30.73 -17.13
N ILE A 194 -28.90 29.74 -16.99
CA ILE A 194 -28.88 28.82 -15.84
C ILE A 194 -27.53 28.07 -15.81
N VAL A 195 -27.12 27.46 -16.93
CA VAL A 195 -25.84 26.78 -17.05
C VAL A 195 -24.67 27.73 -16.81
N ARG A 196 -24.70 28.95 -17.35
CA ARG A 196 -23.65 29.94 -17.11
C ARG A 196 -23.49 30.27 -15.62
N ARG A 197 -24.59 30.45 -14.89
CA ARG A 197 -24.55 30.70 -13.43
C ARG A 197 -24.08 29.49 -12.66
N ALA A 198 -24.52 28.29 -13.03
CA ALA A 198 -24.11 27.04 -12.39
C ALA A 198 -22.62 26.74 -12.59
N MET A 199 -22.03 27.26 -13.67
CA MET A 199 -20.58 27.08 -13.94
C MET A 199 -19.69 28.12 -13.27
N GLN A 200 -20.23 29.13 -12.57
CA GLN A 200 -19.41 30.10 -11.86
C GLN A 200 -18.61 29.41 -10.74
N SER A 201 -17.43 29.93 -10.41
CA SER A 201 -16.47 29.33 -9.48
C SER A 201 -17.00 29.11 -8.05
N THR A 202 -18.10 29.72 -7.67
CA THR A 202 -18.77 29.59 -6.36
C THR A 202 -19.85 28.54 -6.34
N SER A 203 -20.19 27.92 -7.49
CA SER A 203 -21.27 26.95 -7.58
C SER A 203 -20.80 25.51 -7.33
N ASP A 204 -21.63 24.76 -6.61
CA ASP A 204 -21.43 23.34 -6.34
C ASP A 204 -21.47 22.48 -7.61
N PHE A 205 -22.13 22.96 -8.67
CA PHE A 205 -22.31 22.21 -9.91
C PHE A 205 -20.99 21.93 -10.64
N ALA A 206 -20.05 22.87 -10.65
CA ALA A 206 -18.74 22.67 -11.23
C ALA A 206 -17.97 21.53 -10.49
N TYR A 207 -18.04 21.50 -9.15
CA TYR A 207 -17.45 20.43 -8.34
C TYR A 207 -18.10 19.07 -8.57
N ILE A 208 -19.43 19.04 -8.76
CA ILE A 208 -20.18 17.80 -9.07
C ILE A 208 -19.70 17.20 -10.39
N LEU A 209 -19.54 18.02 -11.42
CA LEU A 209 -19.04 17.56 -12.72
C LEU A 209 -17.61 17.03 -12.63
N ALA A 210 -16.76 17.70 -11.83
CA ALA A 210 -15.40 17.21 -11.57
C ALA A 210 -15.39 15.86 -10.86
N ASP A 211 -16.17 15.72 -9.82
CA ASP A 211 -16.22 14.49 -9.04
C ASP A 211 -16.73 13.30 -9.88
N ALA A 212 -17.77 13.53 -10.71
CA ALA A 212 -18.26 12.53 -11.66
C ALA A 212 -17.18 12.11 -12.67
N SER A 213 -16.47 13.10 -13.26
CA SER A 213 -15.37 12.86 -14.19
C SER A 213 -14.20 12.13 -13.52
N ASN A 214 -13.84 12.48 -12.27
CA ASN A 214 -12.80 11.82 -11.51
C ASN A 214 -13.13 10.35 -11.19
N LYS A 215 -14.37 10.07 -10.79
CA LYS A 215 -14.81 8.69 -10.54
C LYS A 215 -14.68 7.84 -11.79
N ARG A 216 -15.12 8.36 -12.93
CA ARG A 216 -15.03 7.66 -14.21
C ARG A 216 -13.58 7.48 -14.67
N LEU A 217 -12.75 8.49 -14.48
CA LEU A 217 -11.32 8.44 -14.78
C LEU A 217 -10.62 7.32 -14.00
N ARG A 218 -10.84 7.29 -12.67
CA ARG A 218 -10.23 6.27 -11.80
C ARG A 218 -10.66 4.86 -12.20
N GLN A 219 -11.95 4.67 -12.48
CA GLN A 219 -12.47 3.40 -12.94
C GLN A 219 -11.79 2.97 -14.24
N ALA A 220 -11.79 3.81 -15.27
CA ALA A 220 -11.17 3.52 -16.56
C ALA A 220 -9.65 3.29 -16.44
N TYR A 221 -8.98 4.00 -15.55
CA TYR A 221 -7.56 3.81 -15.29
C TYR A 221 -7.25 2.45 -14.64
N MET A 222 -8.10 1.96 -13.73
CA MET A 222 -7.95 0.65 -13.10
C MET A 222 -8.30 -0.50 -14.05
N GLU A 223 -9.28 -0.32 -14.94
CA GLU A 223 -9.67 -1.33 -15.94
C GLU A 223 -8.55 -1.61 -16.96
N ASN A 224 -7.73 -0.62 -17.26
CA ASN A 224 -6.62 -0.73 -18.21
C ASN A 224 -5.32 -1.11 -17.48
N VAL A 225 -5.11 -2.41 -17.24
CA VAL A 225 -3.86 -2.88 -16.65
C VAL A 225 -2.73 -2.85 -17.68
N PRO A 226 -1.62 -2.13 -17.43
CA PRO A 226 -0.51 -2.05 -18.37
C PRO A 226 0.28 -3.37 -18.42
N SER A 227 0.80 -3.69 -19.59
CA SER A 227 1.52 -4.95 -19.84
C SER A 227 2.80 -5.07 -19.01
N TYR A 228 3.49 -3.96 -18.75
CA TYR A 228 4.72 -3.94 -17.95
C TYR A 228 4.52 -4.36 -16.49
N ALA A 229 3.31 -4.17 -15.93
CA ALA A 229 3.03 -4.46 -14.52
C ALA A 229 3.18 -5.95 -14.17
N ARG A 230 3.24 -6.84 -15.17
CA ARG A 230 3.44 -8.28 -14.96
C ARG A 230 4.88 -8.63 -14.61
N TRP A 231 5.85 -7.92 -15.21
CA TRP A 231 7.27 -8.26 -15.14
C TRP A 231 8.15 -7.18 -14.50
N ALA A 232 7.69 -5.93 -14.41
CA ALA A 232 8.39 -4.86 -13.71
C ALA A 232 7.93 -4.79 -12.24
N ARG A 233 8.85 -4.45 -11.34
CA ARG A 233 8.55 -4.29 -9.92
C ARG A 233 7.91 -2.95 -9.64
N ARG A 234 6.84 -2.94 -8.86
CA ARG A 234 6.34 -1.72 -8.25
C ARG A 234 7.13 -1.42 -6.97
N ALA A 235 7.79 -0.27 -6.93
CA ALA A 235 8.44 0.24 -5.72
C ALA A 235 7.45 0.93 -4.79
N ALA A 236 7.91 1.26 -3.59
CA ALA A 236 7.21 2.18 -2.71
C ALA A 236 7.08 3.55 -3.38
N ASN A 237 6.02 4.29 -3.06
CA ASN A 237 5.82 5.63 -3.60
C ASN A 237 6.93 6.56 -3.11
N ALA A 238 7.40 7.43 -3.98
CA ALA A 238 8.44 8.39 -3.62
C ALA A 238 7.83 9.64 -2.97
N PRO A 239 8.42 10.14 -1.88
CA PRO A 239 7.87 11.29 -1.17
C PRO A 239 8.12 12.62 -1.89
N ASP A 240 9.08 12.68 -2.81
CA ASP A 240 9.49 13.91 -3.51
C ASP A 240 10.03 13.62 -4.92
N PHE A 241 10.40 14.69 -5.65
CA PHE A 241 10.97 14.62 -7.00
C PHE A 241 12.50 14.48 -7.04
N LYS A 242 13.13 14.24 -5.89
CA LYS A 242 14.58 14.04 -5.86
C LYS A 242 14.94 12.69 -6.48
N THR A 243 16.19 12.56 -6.82
CA THR A 243 16.75 11.32 -7.35
C THR A 243 16.61 10.20 -6.33
N ILE A 244 15.90 9.14 -6.72
CA ILE A 244 15.75 7.91 -5.95
C ILE A 244 17.02 7.08 -6.18
N ASN A 245 17.63 6.66 -5.07
CA ASN A 245 18.81 5.82 -5.09
C ASN A 245 18.41 4.42 -4.71
N VAL A 246 18.57 3.46 -5.60
CA VAL A 246 18.31 2.05 -5.33
C VAL A 246 19.65 1.35 -5.20
N THR A 247 19.95 0.85 -4.01
CA THR A 247 21.18 0.14 -3.71
C THR A 247 20.92 -1.35 -3.81
N GLN A 248 21.69 -2.04 -4.62
CA GLN A 248 21.76 -3.49 -4.64
C GLN A 248 22.88 -3.94 -3.71
N LEU A 249 22.56 -4.79 -2.76
CA LEU A 249 23.54 -5.46 -1.93
C LEU A 249 23.96 -6.78 -2.59
N SER A 250 25.23 -7.10 -2.54
CA SER A 250 25.67 -8.46 -2.89
C SER A 250 25.04 -9.46 -1.92
N GLY A 251 24.86 -10.69 -2.35
CA GLY A 251 24.63 -11.81 -1.46
C GLY A 251 25.72 -11.89 -0.37
N ALA A 252 25.44 -12.61 0.70
CA ALA A 252 26.48 -12.92 1.67
C ALA A 252 27.61 -13.71 0.95
N PRO A 253 28.89 -13.39 1.22
CA PRO A 253 29.99 -14.15 0.65
C PRO A 253 29.88 -15.62 1.06
N ASP A 254 30.34 -16.52 0.18
CA ASP A 254 30.35 -17.97 0.44
C ASP A 254 31.06 -18.29 1.75
N LEU A 255 30.55 -19.31 2.45
CA LEU A 255 31.16 -19.79 3.68
C LEU A 255 32.44 -20.57 3.37
N ASP A 256 33.58 -20.09 3.87
CA ASP A 256 34.84 -20.81 3.81
C ASP A 256 34.84 -21.98 4.81
N LYS A 257 35.44 -23.11 4.41
CA LYS A 257 35.67 -24.22 5.34
C LYS A 257 36.68 -23.80 6.41
N VAL A 258 36.26 -23.78 7.65
CA VAL A 258 37.14 -23.54 8.81
C VAL A 258 37.58 -24.87 9.36
N LEU A 259 38.90 -25.07 9.49
CA LEU A 259 39.49 -26.26 10.13
C LEU A 259 39.40 -26.12 11.65
N GLU A 260 39.51 -27.24 12.35
CA GLU A 260 39.54 -27.24 13.83
C GLU A 260 40.68 -26.35 14.34
N GLY A 261 40.35 -25.32 15.13
CA GLY A 261 41.29 -24.27 15.57
C GLY A 261 41.62 -23.20 14.53
N GLY A 262 40.96 -23.20 13.38
CA GLY A 262 41.15 -22.20 12.31
C GLY A 262 40.42 -20.87 12.55
N GLU A 263 40.95 -19.80 11.99
CA GLU A 263 40.36 -18.47 12.07
C GLU A 263 39.22 -18.28 11.03
N PHE A 264 38.11 -17.64 11.46
CA PHE A 264 37.05 -17.22 10.54
C PHE A 264 37.48 -15.98 9.74
N LYS A 265 37.45 -16.10 8.41
CA LYS A 265 37.78 -14.99 7.52
C LYS A 265 36.61 -13.99 7.47
N ARG A 266 36.99 -12.71 7.37
CA ARG A 266 36.00 -11.61 7.20
C ARG A 266 35.61 -11.50 5.74
N GLY A 267 34.32 -11.70 5.43
CA GLY A 267 33.76 -11.43 4.11
C GLY A 267 33.51 -9.92 3.91
N LYS A 268 33.54 -9.46 2.66
CA LYS A 268 33.15 -8.13 2.25
C LYS A 268 31.82 -8.23 1.50
N VAL A 269 30.90 -7.30 1.76
CA VAL A 269 29.68 -7.10 1.00
C VAL A 269 29.94 -5.93 0.06
N SER A 270 29.70 -6.13 -1.24
CA SER A 270 29.79 -5.07 -2.25
C SER A 270 28.39 -4.48 -2.47
N ASP A 271 28.31 -3.22 -2.84
CA ASP A 271 27.08 -2.54 -3.23
C ASP A 271 27.20 -1.97 -4.63
N SER A 272 26.09 -1.90 -5.33
CA SER A 272 25.90 -1.19 -6.59
C SER A 272 24.70 -0.28 -6.44
N LYS A 273 24.70 0.84 -7.15
CA LYS A 273 23.69 1.87 -7.00
C LYS A 273 23.21 2.33 -8.36
N GLU A 274 21.90 2.21 -8.60
CA GLU A 274 21.25 2.81 -9.76
C GLU A 274 20.32 3.94 -9.32
N THR A 275 20.04 4.86 -10.23
CA THR A 275 19.28 6.07 -9.89
C THR A 275 18.25 6.41 -10.95
N TYR A 276 17.07 6.88 -10.48
CA TYR A 276 16.03 7.43 -11.35
C TYR A 276 15.24 8.51 -10.60
N SER A 277 14.42 9.30 -11.29
CA SER A 277 13.63 10.37 -10.68
C SER A 277 12.22 10.43 -11.25
N ILE A 278 11.28 10.95 -10.46
CA ILE A 278 9.90 11.16 -10.89
C ILE A 278 9.83 12.34 -11.84
N LEU A 279 9.06 12.17 -12.90
CA LEU A 279 8.71 13.21 -13.85
C LEU A 279 7.20 13.40 -13.92
N THR A 280 6.76 14.64 -14.05
CA THR A 280 5.36 15.00 -14.18
C THR A 280 4.96 15.05 -15.66
N TYR A 281 3.90 14.35 -16.00
CA TYR A 281 3.27 14.35 -17.32
C TYR A 281 1.85 14.91 -17.18
N GLY A 282 1.43 15.81 -18.06
CA GLY A 282 0.10 16.37 -17.96
C GLY A 282 -0.42 16.93 -19.27
N LYS A 283 -1.76 17.09 -19.32
CA LYS A 283 -2.46 17.76 -20.43
C LYS A 283 -3.74 18.39 -19.92
N ILE A 284 -4.09 19.53 -20.51
CA ILE A 284 -5.36 20.22 -20.27
C ILE A 284 -6.31 19.90 -21.42
N LEU A 285 -7.54 19.54 -21.08
CA LEU A 285 -8.65 19.39 -22.01
C LEU A 285 -9.81 20.28 -21.57
N THR A 286 -10.52 20.89 -22.51
CA THR A 286 -11.62 21.80 -22.25
C THR A 286 -12.95 21.20 -22.67
N ILE A 287 -13.96 21.29 -21.80
CA ILE A 287 -15.36 21.00 -22.11
C ILE A 287 -16.09 22.31 -22.25
N SER A 288 -16.61 22.59 -23.43
CA SER A 288 -17.29 23.84 -23.71
C SER A 288 -18.67 23.93 -23.02
N ARG A 289 -19.14 25.17 -22.74
CA ARG A 289 -20.50 25.40 -22.25
C ARG A 289 -21.56 24.84 -23.20
N GLN A 290 -21.31 24.88 -24.50
CA GLN A 290 -22.23 24.31 -25.49
C GLN A 290 -22.48 22.82 -25.28
N ALA A 291 -21.45 22.04 -24.98
CA ALA A 291 -21.59 20.62 -24.67
C ALA A 291 -22.48 20.38 -23.43
N ILE A 292 -22.38 21.24 -22.41
CA ILE A 292 -23.22 21.15 -21.21
C ILE A 292 -24.67 21.55 -21.48
N VAL A 293 -24.89 22.61 -22.25
CA VAL A 293 -26.25 23.08 -22.65
C VAL A 293 -26.96 22.03 -23.50
N ASN A 294 -26.22 21.39 -24.41
CA ASN A 294 -26.75 20.35 -25.31
C ASN A 294 -26.91 18.97 -24.63
N ASP A 295 -26.59 18.89 -23.33
CA ASP A 295 -26.63 17.65 -22.54
C ASP A 295 -25.76 16.51 -23.16
N ASP A 296 -24.60 16.91 -23.70
CA ASP A 296 -23.64 15.94 -24.26
C ASP A 296 -22.86 15.24 -23.13
N LEU A 297 -23.46 14.17 -22.63
CA LEU A 297 -22.82 13.31 -21.62
C LEU A 297 -21.57 12.61 -22.13
N SER A 298 -21.44 12.47 -23.46
CA SER A 298 -20.29 11.79 -24.04
C SER A 298 -18.99 12.54 -23.75
N ALA A 299 -19.04 13.85 -23.58
CA ALA A 299 -17.89 14.65 -23.16
C ALA A 299 -17.41 14.29 -21.74
N PHE A 300 -18.32 13.94 -20.85
CA PHE A 300 -18.00 13.59 -19.44
C PHE A 300 -17.63 12.12 -19.25
N ASP A 301 -17.97 11.23 -20.19
CA ASP A 301 -17.59 9.83 -20.16
C ASP A 301 -16.34 9.54 -21.03
N ARG A 302 -16.36 9.93 -22.28
CA ARG A 302 -15.29 9.59 -23.25
C ARG A 302 -13.98 10.29 -22.97
N LEU A 303 -14.00 11.56 -22.57
CA LEU A 303 -12.77 12.31 -22.31
C LEU A 303 -11.97 11.73 -21.14
N PRO A 304 -12.54 11.48 -19.95
CA PRO A 304 -11.83 10.82 -18.86
C PRO A 304 -11.30 9.44 -19.23
N VAL A 305 -12.09 8.62 -19.96
CA VAL A 305 -11.67 7.29 -20.41
C VAL A 305 -10.49 7.40 -21.40
N ALA A 306 -10.55 8.33 -22.35
CA ALA A 306 -9.47 8.57 -23.30
C ALA A 306 -8.18 9.06 -22.62
N LEU A 307 -8.31 9.92 -21.56
CA LEU A 307 -7.19 10.36 -20.74
C LEU A 307 -6.58 9.19 -19.97
N ALA A 308 -7.41 8.34 -19.35
CA ALA A 308 -6.94 7.15 -18.65
C ALA A 308 -6.16 6.21 -19.57
N ALA A 309 -6.69 5.92 -20.73
CA ALA A 309 -6.02 5.10 -21.75
C ALA A 309 -4.72 5.75 -22.25
N SER A 310 -4.70 7.08 -22.43
CA SER A 310 -3.50 7.82 -22.84
C SER A 310 -2.41 7.77 -21.76
N SER A 311 -2.79 7.89 -20.49
CA SER A 311 -1.84 7.80 -19.37
C SER A 311 -1.22 6.41 -19.27
N ARG A 312 -2.02 5.35 -19.41
CA ARG A 312 -1.50 3.96 -19.44
C ARG A 312 -0.55 3.72 -20.61
N ARG A 313 -0.89 4.25 -21.81
CA ARG A 313 0.04 4.20 -22.95
C ARG A 313 1.34 4.95 -22.68
N LYS A 314 1.28 6.09 -21.95
CA LYS A 314 2.48 6.86 -21.59
C LYS A 314 3.34 6.09 -20.61
N GLU A 315 2.77 5.48 -19.57
CA GLU A 315 3.48 4.60 -18.64
C GLU A 315 4.15 3.44 -19.38
N ASN A 316 3.41 2.72 -20.24
CA ASN A 316 3.98 1.67 -21.08
C ASN A 316 5.17 2.19 -21.92
N ALA A 317 4.98 3.32 -22.60
CA ALA A 317 6.04 3.89 -23.43
C ALA A 317 7.31 4.22 -22.63
N ILE A 318 7.17 4.71 -21.40
CA ILE A 318 8.30 5.02 -20.52
C ILE A 318 9.06 3.74 -20.13
N VAL A 319 8.33 2.72 -19.66
CA VAL A 319 8.97 1.47 -19.20
C VAL A 319 9.64 0.73 -20.37
N TYR A 320 8.96 0.60 -21.50
CA TYR A 320 9.54 -0.08 -22.67
C TYR A 320 10.65 0.73 -23.34
N ALA A 321 10.66 2.07 -23.21
CA ALA A 321 11.78 2.89 -23.66
C ALA A 321 13.08 2.55 -22.93
N LEU A 322 13.05 2.11 -21.66
CA LEU A 322 14.23 1.66 -20.93
C LEU A 322 14.87 0.43 -21.59
N LEU A 323 14.05 -0.52 -22.06
CA LEU A 323 14.54 -1.70 -22.77
C LEU A 323 15.14 -1.35 -24.14
N THR A 324 14.52 -0.42 -24.87
CA THR A 324 14.94 -0.07 -26.23
C THR A 324 16.10 0.90 -26.27
N ALA A 325 16.20 1.83 -25.30
CA ALA A 325 17.27 2.82 -25.22
C ALA A 325 18.65 2.20 -24.94
N ASN A 326 18.67 1.05 -24.27
CA ASN A 326 19.91 0.35 -23.92
C ASN A 326 20.96 1.27 -23.27
N ALA A 327 20.54 2.07 -22.29
CA ALA A 327 21.37 3.07 -21.64
C ALA A 327 22.53 2.40 -20.86
N ALA A 328 23.61 3.17 -20.65
CA ALA A 328 24.71 2.74 -19.78
C ALA A 328 24.24 2.70 -18.32
N MET A 329 24.66 1.68 -17.60
CA MET A 329 24.48 1.50 -16.17
C MET A 329 25.66 2.05 -15.37
N THR A 330 25.55 2.10 -14.06
CA THR A 330 26.62 2.66 -13.20
C THR A 330 27.90 1.85 -13.23
N ASP A 331 27.85 0.58 -13.61
CA ASP A 331 29.05 -0.29 -13.80
C ASP A 331 29.85 0.02 -15.09
N GLY A 332 29.34 0.94 -15.91
CA GLY A 332 29.97 1.36 -17.18
C GLY A 332 29.59 0.51 -18.38
N GLY A 333 28.82 -0.56 -18.22
CA GLY A 333 28.23 -1.36 -19.29
C GLY A 333 26.89 -0.83 -19.76
N ASN A 334 26.53 -1.05 -21.04
CA ASN A 334 25.13 -0.83 -21.46
C ASN A 334 24.24 -1.93 -20.90
N LEU A 335 22.98 -1.62 -20.64
CA LEU A 335 21.98 -2.57 -20.09
C LEU A 335 22.05 -3.95 -20.77
N PHE A 336 22.10 -3.96 -22.09
CA PHE A 336 22.30 -5.18 -22.90
C PHE A 336 23.63 -5.09 -23.65
N ASN A 337 24.52 -6.00 -23.36
CA ASN A 337 25.78 -6.15 -24.10
C ASN A 337 26.22 -7.63 -24.17
N ALA A 338 27.01 -7.95 -25.17
CA ALA A 338 27.54 -9.29 -25.39
C ALA A 338 28.88 -9.51 -24.68
N THR A 339 29.43 -8.51 -23.99
CA THR A 339 30.73 -8.60 -23.29
C THR A 339 30.60 -9.63 -22.15
N ALA A 340 31.65 -10.44 -22.00
CA ALA A 340 31.66 -11.50 -21.00
C ALA A 340 31.53 -10.95 -19.57
N ILE A 341 30.78 -11.65 -18.72
CA ILE A 341 30.52 -11.28 -17.31
C ILE A 341 31.80 -11.20 -16.45
N THR A 342 32.92 -11.70 -16.94
CA THR A 342 34.24 -11.61 -16.28
C THR A 342 34.96 -10.28 -16.56
N THR A 343 34.41 -9.48 -17.46
CA THR A 343 34.97 -8.16 -17.82
C THR A 343 34.13 -7.08 -17.11
N ALA A 344 34.76 -6.01 -16.66
CA ALA A 344 34.05 -4.88 -16.05
C ALA A 344 33.01 -4.30 -17.02
N GLY A 345 31.76 -4.09 -16.57
CA GLY A 345 30.65 -3.67 -17.40
C GLY A 345 30.15 -4.73 -18.39
N GLY A 346 30.63 -5.98 -18.30
CA GLY A 346 30.19 -7.08 -19.14
C GLY A 346 28.93 -7.77 -18.56
N HIS A 347 27.87 -7.87 -19.34
CA HIS A 347 26.60 -8.44 -18.94
C HIS A 347 26.28 -9.79 -19.60
N ALA A 348 26.87 -10.08 -20.77
CA ALA A 348 26.61 -11.29 -21.58
C ALA A 348 25.13 -11.62 -21.75
N ASN A 349 24.28 -10.60 -21.81
CA ASN A 349 22.82 -10.70 -21.88
C ASN A 349 22.22 -10.20 -23.21
N LEU A 350 23.06 -10.15 -24.25
CA LEU A 350 22.67 -9.74 -25.60
C LEU A 350 22.96 -10.87 -26.62
N GLY A 351 21.90 -11.38 -27.24
CA GLY A 351 21.98 -12.30 -28.39
C GLY A 351 22.06 -11.53 -29.71
N THR A 352 23.09 -11.82 -30.50
CA THR A 352 23.31 -11.20 -31.81
C THR A 352 23.52 -12.23 -32.89
N GLY A 353 23.42 -11.79 -34.17
CA GLY A 353 23.63 -12.63 -35.34
C GLY A 353 22.43 -13.54 -35.68
N THR A 354 22.61 -14.37 -36.71
CA THR A 354 21.54 -15.20 -37.32
C THR A 354 20.90 -16.21 -36.38
N GLY A 355 21.54 -16.55 -35.28
CA GLY A 355 20.97 -17.44 -34.24
C GLY A 355 20.10 -16.73 -33.18
N SER A 356 19.92 -15.41 -33.30
CA SER A 356 19.17 -14.62 -32.31
C SER A 356 17.67 -14.53 -32.63
N ALA A 357 17.23 -15.02 -33.80
CA ALA A 357 15.79 -15.10 -34.12
C ALA A 357 15.02 -15.94 -33.07
N LEU A 358 13.79 -15.56 -32.78
CA LEU A 358 12.96 -16.23 -31.76
C LEU A 358 12.70 -17.69 -32.15
N SER A 359 13.27 -18.64 -31.41
CA SER A 359 13.20 -20.07 -31.60
C SER A 359 13.45 -20.83 -30.30
N ALA A 360 13.17 -22.11 -30.25
CA ALA A 360 13.49 -22.95 -29.08
C ALA A 360 14.98 -22.95 -28.75
N THR A 361 15.85 -22.90 -29.78
CA THR A 361 17.30 -22.85 -29.62
C THR A 361 17.75 -21.52 -28.99
N SER A 362 17.26 -20.38 -29.51
CA SER A 362 17.62 -19.07 -28.96
C SER A 362 17.06 -18.87 -27.53
N LEU A 363 15.89 -19.43 -27.24
CA LEU A 363 15.34 -19.45 -25.87
C LEU A 363 16.21 -20.29 -24.92
N THR A 364 16.77 -21.41 -25.40
CA THR A 364 17.71 -22.22 -24.59
C THR A 364 19.01 -21.45 -24.32
N THR A 365 19.54 -20.74 -25.33
CA THR A 365 20.72 -19.87 -25.15
C THR A 365 20.45 -18.76 -24.15
N MET A 366 19.32 -18.08 -24.24
CA MET A 366 18.88 -17.06 -23.31
C MET A 366 18.79 -17.63 -21.89
N ARG A 367 18.12 -18.77 -21.70
CA ARG A 367 18.01 -19.43 -20.40
C ARG A 367 19.39 -19.72 -19.80
N THR A 368 20.30 -20.22 -20.60
CA THR A 368 21.67 -20.50 -20.14
C THR A 368 22.40 -19.22 -19.75
N ALA A 369 22.30 -18.16 -20.57
CA ALA A 369 22.89 -16.87 -20.27
C ALA A 369 22.38 -16.27 -18.94
N MET A 370 21.08 -16.37 -18.66
CA MET A 370 20.50 -15.88 -17.39
C MET A 370 20.93 -16.74 -16.19
N ARG A 371 21.03 -18.07 -16.36
CA ARG A 371 21.45 -18.94 -15.26
C ARG A 371 22.89 -18.79 -14.84
N VAL A 372 23.78 -18.47 -15.77
CA VAL A 372 25.20 -18.25 -15.47
C VAL A 372 25.54 -16.87 -14.95
N GLN A 373 24.56 -15.98 -14.86
CA GLN A 373 24.75 -14.64 -14.28
C GLN A 373 25.31 -14.76 -12.85
N LYS A 374 26.17 -13.80 -12.53
CA LYS A 374 26.87 -13.73 -11.25
C LYS A 374 26.42 -12.54 -10.43
N GLY A 375 26.36 -12.71 -9.12
CA GLY A 375 26.17 -11.63 -8.17
C GLY A 375 27.41 -10.75 -8.02
N LEU A 376 27.30 -9.72 -7.21
CA LEU A 376 28.38 -8.75 -6.97
C LEU A 376 29.62 -9.39 -6.30
N ALA A 377 29.45 -10.48 -5.57
CA ALA A 377 30.53 -11.28 -4.98
C ALA A 377 30.98 -12.44 -5.91
N SER A 378 30.56 -12.44 -7.18
CA SER A 378 30.84 -13.49 -8.18
C SER A 378 30.17 -14.83 -7.91
N GLU A 379 29.20 -14.91 -6.98
CA GLU A 379 28.36 -16.07 -6.71
C GLU A 379 27.41 -16.36 -7.90
N PRO A 380 27.14 -17.64 -8.26
CA PRO A 380 26.20 -17.96 -9.31
C PRO A 380 24.75 -17.73 -8.83
N LEU A 381 23.99 -16.90 -9.55
CA LEU A 381 22.62 -16.55 -9.16
C LEU A 381 21.56 -17.54 -9.63
N ASN A 382 21.86 -18.34 -10.67
CA ASN A 382 20.95 -19.35 -11.23
C ASN A 382 19.53 -18.81 -11.56
N ILE A 383 19.46 -17.57 -12.11
CA ILE A 383 18.22 -16.87 -12.39
C ILE A 383 17.43 -17.59 -13.47
N ALA A 384 16.13 -17.77 -13.25
CA ALA A 384 15.21 -18.37 -14.22
C ALA A 384 14.45 -17.31 -15.00
N PRO A 385 14.39 -17.36 -16.33
CA PRO A 385 13.49 -16.52 -17.10
C PRO A 385 12.03 -16.91 -16.80
N ALA A 386 11.17 -15.90 -16.73
CA ALA A 386 9.74 -16.10 -16.47
C ALA A 386 8.85 -15.45 -17.54
N PHE A 387 9.25 -14.35 -18.09
CA PHE A 387 8.50 -13.59 -19.08
C PHE A 387 9.25 -13.53 -20.41
N LEU A 388 8.51 -13.71 -21.50
CA LEU A 388 8.98 -13.53 -22.86
C LEU A 388 8.26 -12.29 -23.44
N ILE A 389 9.01 -11.19 -23.60
CA ILE A 389 8.49 -9.91 -24.05
C ILE A 389 8.80 -9.74 -25.53
N VAL A 390 7.77 -9.62 -26.36
CA VAL A 390 7.90 -9.61 -27.81
C VAL A 390 7.11 -8.47 -28.45
N PRO A 391 7.57 -7.94 -29.61
CA PRO A 391 6.76 -7.07 -30.43
C PRO A 391 5.55 -7.84 -31.02
N ALA A 392 4.52 -7.11 -31.46
CA ALA A 392 3.31 -7.72 -32.05
C ALA A 392 3.62 -8.57 -33.29
N ALA A 393 4.65 -8.20 -34.05
CA ALA A 393 5.10 -8.99 -35.21
C ALA A 393 5.52 -10.43 -34.86
N LEU A 394 6.00 -10.67 -33.63
CA LEU A 394 6.42 -12.00 -33.16
C LEU A 394 5.37 -12.72 -32.32
N GLU A 395 4.15 -12.17 -32.18
CA GLU A 395 3.07 -12.72 -31.35
C GLU A 395 2.79 -14.19 -31.66
N GLN A 396 2.56 -14.51 -32.95
CA GLN A 396 2.24 -15.89 -33.37
C GLN A 396 3.38 -16.86 -33.02
N THR A 397 4.62 -16.46 -33.22
CA THR A 397 5.81 -17.29 -32.92
C THR A 397 5.95 -17.49 -31.41
N ALA A 398 5.71 -16.43 -30.62
CA ALA A 398 5.75 -16.51 -29.17
C ALA A 398 4.69 -17.48 -28.64
N TYR A 399 3.43 -17.42 -29.12
CA TYR A 399 2.40 -18.36 -28.74
C TYR A 399 2.69 -19.79 -29.16
N GLN A 400 3.26 -20.02 -30.34
CA GLN A 400 3.68 -21.36 -30.77
C GLN A 400 4.72 -21.97 -29.82
N LEU A 401 5.63 -21.16 -29.28
CA LEU A 401 6.68 -21.62 -28.37
C LEU A 401 6.20 -21.77 -26.92
N THR A 402 5.20 -21.00 -26.49
CA THR A 402 4.78 -20.92 -25.09
C THR A 402 3.41 -21.58 -24.83
N SER A 403 2.57 -21.83 -25.83
CA SER A 403 1.24 -22.43 -25.64
C SER A 403 1.33 -23.93 -25.30
N ALA A 404 0.56 -24.36 -24.30
CA ALA A 404 0.40 -25.76 -23.96
C ALA A 404 -0.36 -26.55 -25.05
N ASN A 405 -1.20 -25.86 -25.84
CA ASN A 405 -2.12 -26.47 -26.79
C ASN A 405 -1.53 -26.53 -28.22
N TYR A 406 -0.38 -25.94 -28.46
CA TYR A 406 0.26 -26.01 -29.76
C TYR A 406 0.82 -27.42 -30.02
N VAL A 407 0.30 -28.04 -31.07
CA VAL A 407 0.78 -29.37 -31.55
C VAL A 407 1.74 -29.14 -32.70
N PRO A 408 3.02 -29.32 -32.55
CA PRO A 408 3.97 -29.20 -33.65
C PRO A 408 3.81 -30.33 -34.64
N ALA A 409 4.13 -30.09 -35.91
CA ALA A 409 4.07 -31.10 -36.98
C ALA A 409 4.97 -32.30 -36.71
N THR A 410 6.02 -32.13 -35.91
CA THR A 410 6.93 -33.22 -35.50
C THR A 410 6.94 -33.30 -33.99
N GLN A 411 6.72 -34.49 -33.43
CA GLN A 411 6.61 -34.73 -32.00
C GLN A 411 7.88 -34.31 -31.18
N GLY A 412 9.04 -34.32 -31.80
CA GLY A 412 10.30 -33.86 -31.20
C GLY A 412 10.42 -32.33 -31.04
N ASN A 413 9.50 -31.54 -31.61
CA ASN A 413 9.51 -30.09 -31.59
C ASN A 413 8.62 -29.48 -30.46
N VAL A 414 8.23 -30.28 -29.48
CA VAL A 414 7.46 -29.80 -28.34
C VAL A 414 8.37 -28.87 -27.49
N SER A 415 7.98 -27.61 -27.39
CA SER A 415 8.74 -26.63 -26.61
C SER A 415 8.59 -26.88 -25.09
N GLU A 416 9.72 -26.95 -24.38
CA GLU A 416 9.74 -27.04 -22.90
C GLU A 416 9.36 -25.71 -22.22
N PHE A 417 9.33 -24.61 -22.96
CA PHE A 417 8.93 -23.26 -22.51
C PHE A 417 7.41 -23.05 -22.52
N ARG A 418 6.64 -24.06 -22.94
CA ARG A 418 5.18 -24.02 -22.95
C ARG A 418 4.59 -23.95 -21.53
N ALA A 419 3.37 -23.47 -21.40
CA ALA A 419 2.62 -23.48 -20.16
C ALA A 419 2.54 -24.93 -19.60
N GLY A 420 2.92 -25.12 -18.32
CA GLY A 420 3.06 -26.43 -17.69
C GLY A 420 4.38 -27.16 -17.97
N GLY A 421 5.27 -26.62 -18.79
CA GLY A 421 6.65 -27.08 -18.95
C GLY A 421 7.53 -26.75 -17.74
N LYS A 422 8.71 -27.38 -17.65
CA LYS A 422 9.66 -27.12 -16.54
C LYS A 422 10.17 -25.68 -16.49
N THR A 423 10.21 -25.01 -17.64
CA THR A 423 10.71 -23.62 -17.80
C THR A 423 9.67 -22.78 -18.55
N ALA A 424 8.41 -22.88 -18.12
CA ALA A 424 7.30 -22.16 -18.72
C ALA A 424 7.56 -20.65 -18.74
N LEU A 425 7.38 -20.03 -19.92
CA LEU A 425 7.46 -18.59 -20.11
C LEU A 425 6.07 -18.01 -20.32
N GLU A 426 5.80 -16.88 -19.68
CA GLU A 426 4.59 -16.11 -19.93
C GLU A 426 4.85 -15.11 -21.07
N PRO A 427 4.16 -15.19 -22.20
CA PRO A 427 4.33 -14.24 -23.29
C PRO A 427 3.68 -12.90 -22.94
N VAL A 428 4.41 -11.81 -23.14
CA VAL A 428 3.95 -10.43 -23.00
C VAL A 428 4.13 -9.77 -24.37
N ILE A 429 3.03 -9.50 -25.05
CA ILE A 429 3.03 -8.87 -26.37
C ILE A 429 2.84 -7.36 -26.19
N GLU A 430 3.74 -6.58 -26.80
CA GLU A 430 3.69 -5.13 -26.67
C GLU A 430 4.00 -4.43 -28.00
N ALA A 431 3.01 -3.77 -28.56
CA ALA A 431 3.09 -3.08 -29.84
C ALA A 431 4.06 -1.88 -29.84
N VAL A 432 4.36 -1.30 -28.68
CA VAL A 432 5.34 -0.21 -28.56
C VAL A 432 6.72 -0.64 -29.04
N LEU A 433 7.07 -1.92 -28.91
CA LEU A 433 8.36 -2.47 -29.35
C LEU A 433 8.52 -2.51 -30.86
N ASP A 434 7.43 -2.69 -31.62
CA ASP A 434 7.45 -2.69 -33.09
C ASP A 434 7.97 -1.37 -33.67
N GLY A 435 7.76 -0.25 -32.95
CA GLY A 435 8.29 1.06 -33.33
C GLY A 435 9.83 1.14 -33.30
N ASN A 436 10.49 0.24 -32.55
CA ASN A 436 11.93 0.16 -32.48
C ASN A 436 12.49 -1.00 -33.33
N SER A 437 11.92 -2.21 -33.16
CA SER A 437 12.30 -3.40 -33.92
C SER A 437 11.17 -4.42 -33.91
N SER A 438 10.79 -4.93 -35.09
CA SER A 438 9.82 -6.00 -35.24
C SER A 438 10.38 -7.40 -34.99
N THR A 439 11.68 -7.54 -34.84
CA THR A 439 12.39 -8.83 -34.69
C THR A 439 13.05 -9.01 -33.32
N ALA A 440 13.41 -7.91 -32.67
CA ALA A 440 14.03 -7.98 -31.34
C ALA A 440 13.03 -8.45 -30.28
N TRP A 441 13.49 -9.33 -29.41
CA TRP A 441 12.71 -9.84 -28.30
C TRP A 441 13.50 -9.81 -26.99
N TYR A 442 12.80 -9.87 -25.89
CA TYR A 442 13.39 -9.75 -24.56
C TYR A 442 12.88 -10.85 -23.65
N ALA A 443 13.65 -11.15 -22.61
CA ALA A 443 13.22 -11.99 -21.52
C ALA A 443 13.47 -11.29 -20.18
N ALA A 444 12.58 -11.54 -19.22
CA ALA A 444 12.70 -11.01 -17.86
C ALA A 444 12.50 -12.12 -16.82
N ALA A 445 13.22 -12.02 -15.73
CA ALA A 445 12.97 -12.82 -14.52
C ALA A 445 11.71 -12.32 -13.78
N ARG A 446 11.26 -13.07 -12.78
CA ARG A 446 10.14 -12.63 -11.93
C ARG A 446 10.56 -11.49 -11.01
N PRO A 447 9.71 -10.46 -10.85
CA PRO A 447 9.88 -9.49 -9.78
C PRO A 447 9.95 -10.20 -8.42
N GLY A 448 10.93 -9.83 -7.61
CA GLY A 448 11.19 -10.49 -6.32
C GLY A 448 12.24 -11.61 -6.36
N GLU A 449 12.54 -12.21 -7.53
CA GLU A 449 13.75 -13.01 -7.73
C GLU A 449 14.95 -12.10 -8.06
N VAL A 450 14.77 -11.21 -9.04
CA VAL A 450 15.67 -10.11 -9.36
C VAL A 450 14.85 -8.89 -9.76
N ASP A 451 15.09 -7.77 -9.12
CA ASP A 451 14.42 -6.52 -9.42
C ASP A 451 15.07 -5.83 -10.63
N THR A 452 14.56 -6.13 -11.82
CA THR A 452 15.14 -5.71 -13.09
C THR A 452 14.84 -4.25 -13.44
N ILE A 453 13.55 -3.95 -13.59
CA ILE A 453 13.02 -2.60 -13.81
C ILE A 453 12.03 -2.32 -12.68
N GLU A 454 12.17 -1.14 -12.11
CA GLU A 454 11.32 -0.66 -11.04
C GLU A 454 10.55 0.57 -11.51
N PHE A 455 9.30 0.69 -11.06
CA PHE A 455 8.48 1.88 -11.31
C PHE A 455 7.81 2.34 -10.03
N CYS A 456 7.60 3.66 -9.89
CA CYS A 456 6.93 4.25 -8.74
C CYS A 456 6.08 5.46 -9.13
N TYR A 457 5.22 5.86 -8.20
CA TYR A 457 4.42 7.06 -8.25
C TYR A 457 4.82 8.02 -7.14
N LEU A 458 4.40 9.28 -7.24
CA LEU A 458 4.54 10.24 -6.16
C LEU A 458 3.56 9.88 -5.03
N ASP A 459 4.02 9.97 -3.79
CA ASP A 459 3.19 9.72 -2.61
C ASP A 459 2.01 10.71 -2.55
N GLY A 460 0.81 10.21 -2.22
CA GLY A 460 -0.43 10.98 -2.26
C GLY A 460 -0.97 11.30 -3.66
N SER A 461 -0.28 10.92 -4.76
CA SER A 461 -0.67 11.16 -6.15
C SER A 461 -0.53 9.88 -7.00
N GLU A 462 -1.04 8.76 -6.50
CA GLU A 462 -0.94 7.48 -7.20
C GLU A 462 -1.82 7.45 -8.45
N GLY A 463 -1.19 7.30 -9.61
CA GLY A 463 -1.86 7.22 -10.89
C GLY A 463 -2.25 8.58 -11.46
N LEU A 464 -3.31 8.60 -12.27
CA LEU A 464 -3.76 9.82 -12.95
C LEU A 464 -4.64 10.67 -12.03
N TYR A 465 -4.22 11.91 -11.82
CA TYR A 465 -4.96 12.93 -11.05
C TYR A 465 -5.60 13.94 -12.00
N LEU A 466 -6.87 14.27 -11.75
CA LEU A 466 -7.62 15.25 -12.50
C LEU A 466 -7.90 16.48 -11.63
N GLU A 467 -7.52 17.65 -12.11
CA GLU A 467 -7.82 18.95 -11.52
C GLU A 467 -8.69 19.71 -12.50
N GLN A 468 -9.67 20.46 -11.98
CA GLN A 468 -10.52 21.27 -12.83
C GLN A 468 -10.46 22.73 -12.47
N GLN A 469 -10.67 23.57 -13.49
CA GLN A 469 -10.82 25.00 -13.34
C GLN A 469 -11.91 25.48 -14.29
N VAL A 470 -12.70 26.48 -13.86
CA VAL A 470 -13.58 27.20 -14.78
C VAL A 470 -12.71 28.12 -15.64
N GLY A 471 -12.73 27.91 -16.95
CA GLY A 471 -11.92 28.71 -17.88
C GLY A 471 -12.39 30.15 -17.95
N PHE A 472 -11.45 31.11 -17.92
CA PHE A 472 -11.72 32.51 -18.16
C PHE A 472 -11.59 32.83 -19.65
N ASP A 473 -10.58 32.29 -20.30
CA ASP A 473 -10.30 32.50 -21.72
C ASP A 473 -11.22 31.69 -22.63
N ILE A 474 -11.72 30.55 -22.13
CA ILE A 474 -12.61 29.66 -22.86
C ILE A 474 -13.88 29.48 -22.03
N ASP A 475 -15.05 29.76 -22.66
CA ASP A 475 -16.35 29.58 -22.02
C ASP A 475 -16.65 28.07 -21.81
N GLY A 476 -16.15 27.54 -20.69
CA GLY A 476 -16.19 26.09 -20.38
C GLY A 476 -15.49 25.69 -19.10
N ILE A 477 -15.32 24.38 -18.93
CA ILE A 477 -14.58 23.77 -17.82
C ILE A 477 -13.28 23.20 -18.37
N GLU A 478 -12.17 23.56 -17.79
CA GLU A 478 -10.85 22.99 -18.08
C GLU A 478 -10.56 21.83 -17.14
N LEU A 479 -10.18 20.69 -17.71
CA LEU A 479 -9.75 19.49 -17.00
C LEU A 479 -8.26 19.30 -17.23
N LYS A 480 -7.45 19.46 -16.19
CA LYS A 480 -6.00 19.20 -16.19
C LYS A 480 -5.73 17.81 -15.66
N ALA A 481 -5.29 16.91 -16.52
CA ALA A 481 -4.83 15.59 -16.15
C ALA A 481 -3.33 15.63 -15.85
N ARG A 482 -2.92 15.09 -14.71
CA ARG A 482 -1.52 14.99 -14.27
C ARG A 482 -1.19 13.57 -13.83
N LEU A 483 -0.02 13.10 -14.27
CA LEU A 483 0.54 11.81 -13.90
C LEU A 483 1.99 12.04 -13.43
N ASP A 484 2.27 11.69 -12.19
CA ASP A 484 3.62 11.73 -11.60
C ASP A 484 4.15 10.30 -11.56
N PHE A 485 5.05 9.96 -12.48
CA PHE A 485 5.51 8.60 -12.72
C PHE A 485 7.01 8.53 -12.99
N ALA A 486 7.62 7.48 -12.47
CA ALA A 486 9.00 7.15 -12.77
C ALA A 486 9.17 5.67 -13.04
N ALA A 487 10.15 5.34 -13.88
CA ALA A 487 10.67 3.99 -14.01
C ALA A 487 12.19 4.06 -14.21
N GLY A 488 12.89 3.07 -13.65
CA GLY A 488 14.34 2.98 -13.75
C GLY A 488 14.80 1.53 -13.92
N VAL A 489 15.94 1.35 -14.58
CA VAL A 489 16.63 0.07 -14.63
C VAL A 489 17.41 -0.08 -13.33
N ILE A 490 17.23 -1.23 -12.65
CA ILE A 490 17.90 -1.52 -11.40
C ILE A 490 18.96 -2.61 -11.59
N ASP A 491 18.59 -3.71 -12.26
CA ASP A 491 19.50 -4.84 -12.43
C ASP A 491 19.39 -5.43 -13.84
N HIS A 492 20.55 -5.61 -14.49
CA HIS A 492 20.65 -6.22 -15.82
C HIS A 492 20.56 -7.74 -15.79
N ARG A 493 20.88 -8.39 -14.66
CA ARG A 493 21.10 -9.84 -14.54
C ARG A 493 19.84 -10.65 -14.81
N GLY A 494 18.66 -10.09 -14.45
CA GLY A 494 17.37 -10.68 -14.73
C GLY A 494 16.78 -10.34 -16.10
N LEU A 495 17.54 -9.66 -16.98
CA LEU A 495 17.11 -9.25 -18.32
C LEU A 495 18.00 -9.86 -19.41
N TYR A 496 17.38 -10.22 -20.53
CA TYR A 496 18.06 -10.66 -21.74
C TYR A 496 17.40 -10.02 -22.97
N LYS A 497 18.19 -9.65 -23.95
CA LYS A 497 17.74 -9.14 -25.25
C LYS A 497 18.32 -9.99 -26.37
N ALA A 498 17.54 -10.24 -27.42
CA ALA A 498 18.02 -10.78 -28.68
C ALA A 498 17.58 -9.87 -29.82
N ASN A 499 18.46 -9.61 -30.75
CA ASN A 499 18.19 -8.71 -31.89
C ASN A 499 17.26 -9.32 -32.92
N GLY A 500 17.10 -10.65 -32.93
CA GLY A 500 16.14 -11.34 -33.78
C GLY A 500 16.48 -11.37 -35.25
N SER A 501 17.76 -11.34 -35.60
CA SER A 501 18.27 -11.33 -36.98
C SER A 501 18.69 -12.72 -37.45
#